data_ed76805cb08fdd0b42b613f25ddfc730
#
_entry.id   ed76805cb08fdd0b42b613f25ddfc730
#
_cell.length_a   1.000
_cell.length_b   1.000
_cell.length_c   1.000
_cell.angle_alpha   90.00
_cell.angle_beta   90.00
_cell.angle_gamma   90.00
#
_symmetry.space_group_name_H-M   'P 1'
#
loop_
_entity.id
_entity.type
_entity.pdbx_description
1 polymer ?
#
loop_
_entity_poly.entity_id
_entity_poly.type
_entity_poly.pdbx_seq_one_letter_code
_entity_poly.pdbx_strand_id
1 'polypeptide(L)'
;MKKLFSVVIVSVLALAAVFATGESDANTLKVGATPDPHAALLELVKDDLAEQGINLEIIEFTDYVTPNEALYAGELDANYFQHIPYLESFNAERGYDLVNAGGIHVEPIALYSDKYSSLEELPDGATIGIPNDPTNGGRALLLLQSAGLIEVDPDAGIEAVPGDVTVNPKNLKFAEIEAPSLPRVLTDVDAAVINGNYAIPAGLIATRDGLFVEGADSPYVNVIAVKAGRENEPAIVALVEALKSQEVTDYVAERYPNGEVVLVF
;
A
#
# COMPACT_ATOMS: atom_id res chain seq x y z
N MET A 1 -91.51 16.75 -12.93
CA MET A 1 -90.29 17.53 -12.62
C MET A 1 -89.39 16.62 -11.77
N LYS A 2 -88.47 15.91 -12.42
CA LYS A 2 -87.57 14.98 -11.74
C LYS A 2 -86.23 15.67 -11.67
N LYS A 3 -85.67 15.93 -10.43
CA LYS A 3 -84.33 16.49 -10.21
C LYS A 3 -83.37 15.34 -10.16
N LEU A 4 -82.44 15.30 -11.12
CA LEU A 4 -81.28 14.43 -11.10
C LEU A 4 -80.26 15.03 -10.11
N PHE A 5 -79.79 14.25 -9.11
CA PHE A 5 -78.66 14.55 -8.28
C PHE A 5 -77.49 13.82 -8.88
N SER A 6 -76.53 14.58 -9.41
CA SER A 6 -75.23 14.04 -9.84
C SER A 6 -74.30 13.97 -8.62
N VAL A 7 -73.90 12.77 -8.24
CA VAL A 7 -72.85 12.53 -7.23
C VAL A 7 -71.54 12.54 -7.96
N VAL A 8 -70.69 13.53 -7.66
CA VAL A 8 -69.31 13.58 -8.11
C VAL A 8 -68.46 12.83 -7.07
N ILE A 9 -68.00 11.65 -7.46
CA ILE A 9 -66.97 10.89 -6.67
C ILE A 9 -65.57 11.48 -6.99
N VAL A 10 -65.05 12.22 -6.05
CA VAL A 10 -63.66 12.67 -6.10
C VAL A 10 -62.73 11.52 -5.58
N SER A 11 -62.16 10.81 -6.51
CA SER A 11 -61.13 9.82 -6.17
C SER A 11 -59.83 10.53 -5.82
N VAL A 12 -59.48 10.59 -4.53
CA VAL A 12 -58.19 11.04 -4.06
C VAL A 12 -57.19 9.88 -4.26
N LEU A 13 -56.38 9.92 -5.33
CA LEU A 13 -55.22 9.08 -5.46
C LEU A 13 -54.14 9.59 -4.45
N ALA A 14 -53.98 8.89 -3.34
CA ALA A 14 -52.86 9.05 -2.47
C ALA A 14 -51.61 8.49 -3.19
N LEU A 15 -50.80 9.37 -3.76
CA LEU A 15 -49.47 9.04 -4.25
C LEU A 15 -48.57 8.80 -3.02
N ALA A 16 -48.44 7.54 -2.62
CA ALA A 16 -47.38 7.17 -1.65
C ALA A 16 -46.06 7.38 -2.33
N ALA A 17 -45.40 8.52 -2.06
CA ALA A 17 -44.01 8.71 -2.36
C ALA A 17 -43.24 7.72 -1.46
N VAL A 18 -42.81 6.62 -2.05
CA VAL A 18 -41.78 5.78 -1.46
C VAL A 18 -40.50 6.63 -1.52
N PHE A 19 -40.23 7.35 -0.44
CA PHE A 19 -38.90 7.79 -0.17
C PHE A 19 -38.10 6.49 0.09
N ALA A 20 -37.36 6.03 -0.92
CA ALA A 20 -36.19 5.21 -0.69
C ALA A 20 -35.27 6.09 0.14
N THR A 21 -35.34 5.97 1.46
CA THR A 21 -34.27 6.36 2.34
C THR A 21 -33.14 5.41 1.94
N GLY A 22 -32.25 5.89 1.07
CA GLY A 22 -30.90 5.35 1.06
C GLY A 22 -30.44 5.53 2.50
N GLU A 23 -30.37 4.42 3.26
CA GLU A 23 -29.53 4.37 4.42
C GLU A 23 -28.16 4.77 3.88
N SER A 24 -27.79 6.02 4.07
CA SER A 24 -26.39 6.40 4.03
C SER A 24 -25.77 5.54 5.11
N ASP A 25 -24.86 4.65 4.73
CA ASP A 25 -24.08 3.81 5.65
C ASP A 25 -23.26 4.71 6.58
N ALA A 26 -23.94 5.26 7.61
CA ALA A 26 -23.35 6.21 8.56
C ALA A 26 -22.19 5.59 9.36
N ASN A 27 -21.95 4.28 9.18
CA ASN A 27 -20.92 3.51 9.82
C ASN A 27 -20.00 2.76 8.82
N THR A 28 -20.04 3.07 7.54
CA THR A 28 -19.13 2.45 6.57
C THR A 28 -17.78 3.18 6.60
N LEU A 29 -16.70 2.41 6.77
CA LEU A 29 -15.31 2.86 6.70
C LEU A 29 -14.71 2.32 5.41
N LYS A 30 -14.44 3.20 4.43
CA LYS A 30 -13.85 2.83 3.14
C LYS A 30 -12.34 2.92 3.20
N VAL A 31 -11.65 1.79 3.05
CA VAL A 31 -10.19 1.72 3.12
C VAL A 31 -9.61 1.21 1.81
N GLY A 32 -8.76 2.04 1.18
CA GLY A 32 -8.01 1.65 -0.01
C GLY A 32 -6.76 0.87 0.37
N ALA A 33 -6.49 -0.27 -0.28
CA ALA A 33 -5.34 -1.10 0.04
C ALA A 33 -4.76 -1.79 -1.20
N THR A 34 -3.47 -2.18 -1.16
CA THR A 34 -2.94 -3.17 -2.11
C THR A 34 -3.26 -4.59 -1.61
N PRO A 35 -3.37 -5.60 -2.51
CA PRO A 35 -3.95 -6.89 -2.15
C PRO A 35 -3.26 -7.61 -0.99
N ASP A 36 -1.95 -7.84 -1.07
CA ASP A 36 -1.19 -8.63 -0.08
C ASP A 36 0.08 -7.87 0.35
N PRO A 37 0.34 -7.64 1.64
CA PRO A 37 -0.41 -8.13 2.80
C PRO A 37 -1.58 -7.22 3.24
N HIS A 38 -1.72 -6.03 2.69
CA HIS A 38 -2.56 -4.95 3.23
C HIS A 38 -4.05 -5.30 3.27
N ALA A 39 -4.66 -5.63 2.11
CA ALA A 39 -6.09 -6.02 2.09
C ALA A 39 -6.32 -7.33 2.85
N ALA A 40 -5.36 -8.28 2.81
CA ALA A 40 -5.46 -9.53 3.57
C ALA A 40 -5.53 -9.28 5.09
N LEU A 41 -4.76 -8.31 5.62
CA LEU A 41 -4.82 -7.93 7.03
C LEU A 41 -6.11 -7.16 7.38
N LEU A 42 -6.63 -6.35 6.46
CA LEU A 42 -7.92 -5.67 6.63
C LEU A 42 -9.08 -6.67 6.63
N GLU A 43 -9.08 -7.67 5.76
CA GLU A 43 -10.14 -8.71 5.74
C GLU A 43 -10.15 -9.52 7.04
N LEU A 44 -8.98 -9.78 7.64
CA LEU A 44 -8.87 -10.50 8.91
C LEU A 44 -9.62 -9.79 10.05
N VAL A 45 -9.55 -8.46 10.12
CA VAL A 45 -10.12 -7.66 11.22
C VAL A 45 -11.55 -7.16 10.93
N LYS A 46 -12.14 -7.56 9.83
CA LYS A 46 -13.44 -7.07 9.35
C LYS A 46 -14.59 -7.43 10.27
N ASP A 47 -14.61 -8.67 10.76
CA ASP A 47 -15.66 -9.16 11.66
C ASP A 47 -15.56 -8.48 13.04
N ASP A 48 -14.37 -8.27 13.57
CA ASP A 48 -14.14 -7.55 14.83
C ASP A 48 -14.62 -6.10 14.76
N LEU A 49 -14.42 -5.43 13.62
CA LEU A 49 -14.95 -4.09 13.38
C LEU A 49 -16.47 -4.08 13.23
N ALA A 50 -17.05 -5.11 12.59
CA ALA A 50 -18.48 -5.24 12.47
C ALA A 50 -19.16 -5.44 13.82
N GLU A 51 -18.56 -6.19 14.76
CA GLU A 51 -19.03 -6.31 16.15
C GLU A 51 -19.06 -4.97 16.90
N GLN A 52 -18.18 -4.02 16.51
CA GLN A 52 -18.16 -2.66 17.02
C GLN A 52 -19.10 -1.72 16.25
N GLY A 53 -19.86 -2.23 15.28
CA GLY A 53 -20.79 -1.47 14.45
C GLY A 53 -20.12 -0.69 13.31
N ILE A 54 -18.89 -1.03 12.95
CA ILE A 54 -18.15 -0.44 11.83
C ILE A 54 -18.20 -1.41 10.65
N ASN A 55 -18.80 -0.98 9.52
CA ASN A 55 -18.81 -1.75 8.29
C ASN A 55 -17.55 -1.41 7.46
N LEU A 56 -16.54 -2.28 7.46
CA LEU A 56 -15.32 -2.09 6.68
C LEU A 56 -15.56 -2.45 5.20
N GLU A 57 -15.40 -1.47 4.32
CA GLU A 57 -15.39 -1.63 2.86
C GLU A 57 -13.95 -1.51 2.36
N ILE A 58 -13.39 -2.59 1.83
CA ILE A 58 -12.01 -2.64 1.33
C ILE A 58 -12.04 -2.44 -0.18
N ILE A 59 -11.27 -1.47 -0.67
CA ILE A 59 -11.14 -1.13 -2.09
C ILE A 59 -9.70 -1.43 -2.51
N GLU A 60 -9.52 -2.45 -3.35
CA GLU A 60 -8.19 -2.84 -3.79
C GLU A 60 -7.65 -1.98 -4.93
N PHE A 61 -6.38 -1.62 -4.83
CA PHE A 61 -5.61 -0.89 -5.83
C PHE A 61 -4.35 -1.68 -6.20
N THR A 62 -3.90 -1.51 -7.43
CA THR A 62 -2.71 -2.22 -7.94
C THR A 62 -1.52 -1.29 -8.21
N ASP A 63 -1.64 -0.01 -7.85
CA ASP A 63 -0.62 1.02 -8.00
C ASP A 63 -0.44 1.84 -6.71
N TYR A 64 0.55 2.74 -6.68
CA TYR A 64 0.85 3.54 -5.50
C TYR A 64 0.36 5.00 -5.58
N VAL A 65 -0.20 5.42 -6.71
CA VAL A 65 -0.67 6.80 -6.92
C VAL A 65 -2.15 6.94 -6.56
N THR A 66 -2.98 6.07 -7.15
CA THR A 66 -4.44 6.16 -7.07
C THR A 66 -5.00 6.12 -5.64
N PRO A 67 -4.46 5.31 -4.68
CA PRO A 67 -5.00 5.29 -3.32
C PRO A 67 -4.91 6.64 -2.58
N ASN A 68 -3.82 7.40 -2.78
CA ASN A 68 -3.68 8.73 -2.18
C ASN A 68 -4.54 9.77 -2.88
N GLU A 69 -4.69 9.69 -4.19
CA GLU A 69 -5.60 10.54 -4.98
C GLU A 69 -7.05 10.35 -4.50
N ALA A 70 -7.50 9.10 -4.38
CA ALA A 70 -8.86 8.75 -3.92
C ALA A 70 -9.09 9.19 -2.46
N LEU A 71 -8.10 9.01 -1.58
CA LEU A 71 -8.18 9.47 -0.19
C LEU A 71 -8.28 11.01 -0.13
N TYR A 72 -7.44 11.71 -0.87
CA TYR A 72 -7.47 13.17 -0.91
C TYR A 72 -8.77 13.72 -1.51
N ALA A 73 -9.31 13.07 -2.53
CA ALA A 73 -10.61 13.38 -3.11
C ALA A 73 -11.80 13.13 -2.15
N GLY A 74 -11.60 12.35 -1.08
CA GLY A 74 -12.65 11.95 -0.12
C GLY A 74 -13.50 10.79 -0.61
N GLU A 75 -13.01 10.00 -1.55
CA GLU A 75 -13.62 8.75 -2.02
C GLU A 75 -13.31 7.59 -1.07
N LEU A 76 -12.24 7.72 -0.28
CA LEU A 76 -11.82 6.84 0.80
C LEU A 76 -11.80 7.59 2.13
N ASP A 77 -11.97 6.86 3.22
CA ASP A 77 -11.80 7.34 4.60
C ASP A 77 -10.36 7.17 5.08
N ALA A 78 -9.70 6.11 4.65
CA ALA A 78 -8.29 5.79 4.91
C ALA A 78 -7.67 5.03 3.74
N ASN A 79 -6.35 4.92 3.72
CA ASN A 79 -5.68 3.91 2.92
C ASN A 79 -4.58 3.18 3.73
N TYR A 80 -4.25 1.97 3.27
CA TYR A 80 -3.25 1.10 3.83
C TYR A 80 -2.48 0.42 2.70
N PHE A 81 -1.35 1.00 2.28
CA PHE A 81 -0.53 0.50 1.17
C PHE A 81 0.88 1.09 1.14
N GLN A 82 1.15 2.12 1.96
CA GLN A 82 2.31 2.98 1.85
C GLN A 82 3.08 3.09 3.17
N HIS A 83 4.38 3.30 3.04
CA HIS A 83 5.25 3.59 4.17
C HIS A 83 5.40 5.10 4.41
N ILE A 84 5.88 5.46 5.60
CA ILE A 84 6.02 6.87 6.04
C ILE A 84 6.76 7.74 5.02
N PRO A 85 7.97 7.38 4.53
CA PRO A 85 8.68 8.23 3.57
C PRO A 85 7.90 8.47 2.27
N TYR A 86 7.14 7.46 1.77
CA TYR A 86 6.30 7.63 0.58
C TYR A 86 5.16 8.62 0.83
N LEU A 87 4.47 8.52 1.97
CA LEU A 87 3.41 9.44 2.35
C LEU A 87 3.92 10.89 2.41
N GLU A 88 5.08 11.10 3.03
CA GLU A 88 5.69 12.43 3.18
C GLU A 88 6.10 13.02 1.82
N SER A 89 6.77 12.24 0.98
CA SER A 89 7.19 12.63 -0.37
C SER A 89 5.99 12.94 -1.27
N PHE A 90 4.97 12.07 -1.26
CA PHE A 90 3.74 12.27 -2.03
C PHE A 90 3.01 13.56 -1.64
N ASN A 91 2.90 13.83 -0.32
CA ASN A 91 2.33 15.07 0.19
C ASN A 91 3.11 16.30 -0.29
N ALA A 92 4.44 16.25 -0.20
CA ALA A 92 5.30 17.35 -0.62
C ALA A 92 5.19 17.64 -2.13
N GLU A 93 5.15 16.58 -2.96
CA GLU A 93 5.03 16.71 -4.42
C GLU A 93 3.66 17.26 -4.84
N ARG A 94 2.58 16.76 -4.23
CA ARG A 94 1.20 17.08 -4.64
C ARG A 94 0.58 18.25 -3.86
N GLY A 95 1.21 18.70 -2.77
CA GLY A 95 0.63 19.68 -1.87
C GLY A 95 -0.55 19.13 -1.08
N TYR A 96 -0.52 17.83 -0.75
CA TYR A 96 -1.52 17.15 0.06
C TYR A 96 -1.18 17.24 1.54
N ASP A 97 -2.15 16.93 2.40
CA ASP A 97 -2.06 16.98 3.86
C ASP A 97 -2.51 15.67 4.50
N LEU A 98 -2.25 14.55 3.83
CA LEU A 98 -2.53 13.23 4.38
C LEU A 98 -1.61 12.96 5.59
N VAL A 99 -2.14 12.30 6.62
CA VAL A 99 -1.40 12.04 7.86
C VAL A 99 -1.41 10.56 8.24
N ASN A 100 -0.36 10.14 8.93
CA ASN A 100 -0.23 8.82 9.53
C ASN A 100 -1.11 8.71 10.78
N ALA A 101 -2.10 7.80 10.77
CA ALA A 101 -2.95 7.49 11.91
C ALA A 101 -2.40 6.31 12.75
N GLY A 102 -1.51 5.49 12.21
CA GLY A 102 -0.88 4.39 12.95
C GLY A 102 0.03 3.53 12.08
N GLY A 103 1.22 3.22 12.57
CA GLY A 103 2.17 2.29 11.95
C GLY A 103 1.81 0.85 12.28
N ILE A 104 1.89 -0.06 11.30
CA ILE A 104 1.47 -1.45 11.45
C ILE A 104 2.63 -2.42 11.20
N HIS A 105 3.32 -2.35 10.05
CA HIS A 105 4.37 -3.30 9.70
C HIS A 105 5.42 -2.72 8.77
N VAL A 106 6.50 -3.45 8.59
CA VAL A 106 7.53 -3.25 7.57
C VAL A 106 7.52 -4.46 6.64
N GLU A 107 7.72 -4.23 5.35
CA GLU A 107 8.02 -5.26 4.35
C GLU A 107 9.45 -5.04 3.86
N PRO A 108 10.41 -5.94 4.17
CA PRO A 108 11.75 -5.83 3.66
C PRO A 108 11.77 -5.88 2.13
N ILE A 109 12.41 -4.91 1.49
CA ILE A 109 12.66 -4.93 0.06
C ILE A 109 13.85 -5.84 -0.24
N ALA A 110 13.87 -6.48 -1.42
CA ALA A 110 14.98 -7.35 -1.78
C ALA A 110 15.36 -7.23 -3.26
N LEU A 111 16.62 -7.57 -3.56
CA LEU A 111 17.13 -7.74 -4.91
C LEU A 111 16.91 -9.18 -5.36
N TYR A 112 16.21 -9.39 -6.45
CA TYR A 112 15.90 -10.71 -7.03
C TYR A 112 16.50 -10.86 -8.41
N SER A 113 16.75 -12.11 -8.83
CA SER A 113 17.17 -12.44 -10.18
C SER A 113 16.65 -13.81 -10.59
N ASP A 114 16.16 -13.94 -11.84
CA ASP A 114 15.86 -15.22 -12.46
C ASP A 114 17.08 -15.85 -13.16
N LYS A 115 18.18 -15.08 -13.28
CA LYS A 115 19.36 -15.48 -14.08
C LYS A 115 20.57 -15.84 -13.23
N TYR A 116 20.69 -15.24 -12.03
CA TYR A 116 21.87 -15.36 -11.18
C TYR A 116 21.46 -15.78 -9.77
N SER A 117 22.34 -16.50 -9.09
CA SER A 117 22.12 -17.06 -7.75
C SER A 117 22.90 -16.33 -6.66
N SER A 118 23.79 -15.42 -7.03
CA SER A 118 24.56 -14.59 -6.07
C SER A 118 24.94 -13.25 -6.66
N LEU A 119 25.34 -12.29 -5.79
CA LEU A 119 25.80 -10.95 -6.19
C LEU A 119 27.08 -10.99 -7.03
N GLU A 120 27.94 -11.98 -6.77
CA GLU A 120 29.21 -12.16 -7.48
C GLU A 120 28.99 -12.57 -8.95
N GLU A 121 27.92 -13.30 -9.23
CA GLU A 121 27.56 -13.76 -10.57
C GLU A 121 27.01 -12.65 -11.47
N LEU A 122 26.58 -11.51 -10.90
CA LEU A 122 26.11 -10.38 -11.69
C LEU A 122 27.24 -9.86 -12.60
N PRO A 123 27.04 -9.83 -13.93
CA PRO A 123 28.08 -9.41 -14.87
C PRO A 123 28.32 -7.89 -14.83
N ASP A 124 29.48 -7.48 -15.34
CA ASP A 124 29.72 -6.07 -15.60
C ASP A 124 28.72 -5.54 -16.63
N GLY A 125 28.12 -4.39 -16.35
CA GLY A 125 27.09 -3.78 -17.16
C GLY A 125 25.69 -4.39 -17.00
N ALA A 126 25.48 -5.21 -15.95
CA ALA A 126 24.17 -5.77 -15.63
C ALA A 126 23.11 -4.67 -15.50
N THR A 127 21.90 -4.96 -15.98
CA THR A 127 20.74 -4.08 -15.86
C THR A 127 19.94 -4.46 -14.62
N ILE A 128 19.80 -3.50 -13.71
CA ILE A 128 19.02 -3.65 -12.47
C ILE A 128 17.72 -2.84 -12.60
N GLY A 129 16.59 -3.52 -12.53
CA GLY A 129 15.27 -2.88 -12.42
C GLY A 129 15.09 -2.28 -11.01
N ILE A 130 14.66 -1.03 -10.94
CA ILE A 130 14.35 -0.35 -9.67
C ILE A 130 13.00 0.36 -9.79
N PRO A 131 12.26 0.58 -8.67
CA PRO A 131 11.06 1.40 -8.69
C PRO A 131 11.34 2.81 -9.21
N ASN A 132 10.37 3.39 -9.92
CA ASN A 132 10.51 4.72 -10.53
C ASN A 132 9.96 5.87 -9.66
N ASP A 133 9.38 5.57 -8.50
CA ASP A 133 9.01 6.61 -7.54
C ASP A 133 10.21 7.02 -6.67
N PRO A 134 10.27 8.28 -6.20
CA PRO A 134 11.46 8.82 -5.54
C PRO A 134 11.91 8.00 -4.34
N THR A 135 11.00 7.62 -3.45
CA THR A 135 11.37 6.98 -2.19
C THR A 135 11.71 5.50 -2.34
N ASN A 136 10.99 4.74 -3.19
CA ASN A 136 11.34 3.34 -3.44
C ASN A 136 12.53 3.21 -4.40
N GLY A 137 12.70 4.14 -5.35
CA GLY A 137 13.89 4.24 -6.19
C GLY A 137 15.14 4.48 -5.34
N GLY A 138 15.10 5.48 -4.45
CA GLY A 138 16.18 5.77 -3.50
C GLY A 138 16.44 4.59 -2.56
N ARG A 139 15.40 3.98 -1.99
CA ARG A 139 15.50 2.77 -1.15
C ARG A 139 16.20 1.63 -1.90
N ALA A 140 15.89 1.44 -3.18
CA ALA A 140 16.55 0.43 -4.01
C ALA A 140 18.04 0.70 -4.19
N LEU A 141 18.42 1.96 -4.44
CA LEU A 141 19.85 2.34 -4.52
C LEU A 141 20.56 2.15 -3.19
N LEU A 142 19.95 2.50 -2.06
CA LEU A 142 20.50 2.28 -0.73
C LEU A 142 20.62 0.78 -0.39
N LEU A 143 19.69 -0.06 -0.87
CA LEU A 143 19.82 -1.52 -0.77
C LEU A 143 21.05 -2.02 -1.55
N LEU A 144 21.24 -1.56 -2.79
CA LEU A 144 22.40 -1.93 -3.62
C LEU A 144 23.71 -1.44 -3.02
N GLN A 145 23.72 -0.28 -2.36
CA GLN A 145 24.84 0.20 -1.58
C GLN A 145 25.14 -0.72 -0.39
N SER A 146 24.12 -1.10 0.36
CA SER A 146 24.26 -2.03 1.49
C SER A 146 24.77 -3.40 1.06
N ALA A 147 24.43 -3.82 -0.18
CA ALA A 147 24.95 -5.02 -0.82
C ALA A 147 26.42 -4.88 -1.31
N GLY A 148 27.01 -3.68 -1.21
CA GLY A 148 28.38 -3.42 -1.67
C GLY A 148 28.54 -3.34 -3.19
N LEU A 149 27.46 -3.17 -3.92
CA LEU A 149 27.45 -3.11 -5.39
C LEU A 149 27.74 -1.70 -5.93
N ILE A 150 27.34 -0.67 -5.18
CA ILE A 150 27.52 0.74 -5.53
C ILE A 150 27.79 1.59 -4.28
N GLU A 151 28.20 2.85 -4.47
CA GLU A 151 28.12 3.89 -3.44
C GLU A 151 27.25 5.05 -3.96
N VAL A 152 26.40 5.59 -3.09
CA VAL A 152 25.54 6.73 -3.36
C VAL A 152 26.08 7.95 -2.63
N ASP A 153 25.88 9.15 -3.18
CA ASP A 153 26.23 10.40 -2.52
C ASP A 153 25.50 10.46 -1.16
N PRO A 154 26.22 10.58 -0.03
CA PRO A 154 25.59 10.62 1.29
C PRO A 154 24.61 11.78 1.50
N ASP A 155 24.76 12.86 0.72
CA ASP A 155 23.88 14.03 0.79
C ASP A 155 22.55 13.81 0.03
N ALA A 156 22.44 12.78 -0.83
CA ALA A 156 21.21 12.47 -1.58
C ALA A 156 20.07 11.90 -0.69
N GLY A 157 20.43 11.24 0.42
CA GLY A 157 19.45 10.73 1.39
C GLY A 157 18.57 9.60 0.83
N ILE A 158 17.31 9.54 1.32
CA ILE A 158 16.37 8.46 1.00
C ILE A 158 15.70 8.61 -0.37
N GLU A 159 15.82 9.74 -1.03
CA GLU A 159 15.29 10.01 -2.38
C GLU A 159 16.41 10.04 -3.44
N ALA A 160 17.53 9.35 -3.18
CA ALA A 160 18.63 9.24 -4.12
C ALA A 160 18.16 8.72 -5.49
N VAL A 161 18.71 9.29 -6.55
CA VAL A 161 18.42 8.90 -7.94
C VAL A 161 19.67 8.26 -8.58
N PRO A 162 19.56 7.56 -9.73
CA PRO A 162 20.72 6.96 -10.40
C PRO A 162 21.87 7.93 -10.67
N GLY A 163 21.59 9.24 -10.81
CA GLY A 163 22.59 10.29 -10.98
C GLY A 163 23.48 10.54 -9.75
N ASP A 164 23.04 10.11 -8.57
CA ASP A 164 23.74 10.28 -7.30
C ASP A 164 24.70 9.10 -6.99
N VAL A 165 24.78 8.10 -7.87
CA VAL A 165 25.69 6.98 -7.74
C VAL A 165 27.12 7.45 -8.04
N THR A 166 27.96 7.47 -7.01
CA THR A 166 29.33 7.99 -7.07
C THR A 166 30.38 6.89 -7.37
N VAL A 167 30.11 5.64 -6.95
CA VAL A 167 30.96 4.47 -7.22
C VAL A 167 30.10 3.35 -7.79
N ASN A 168 30.51 2.80 -8.94
CA ASN A 168 29.79 1.73 -9.63
C ASN A 168 30.81 0.81 -10.34
N PRO A 169 31.49 -0.08 -9.61
CA PRO A 169 32.61 -0.84 -10.13
C PRO A 169 32.24 -1.85 -11.21
N LYS A 170 31.00 -2.35 -11.16
CA LYS A 170 30.47 -3.27 -12.18
C LYS A 170 29.78 -2.54 -13.35
N ASN A 171 29.77 -1.22 -13.40
CA ASN A 171 29.07 -0.42 -14.41
C ASN A 171 27.59 -0.83 -14.56
N LEU A 172 26.89 -1.08 -13.44
CA LEU A 172 25.48 -1.44 -13.41
C LEU A 172 24.64 -0.36 -14.09
N LYS A 173 23.62 -0.78 -14.79
CA LYS A 173 22.63 0.10 -15.42
C LYS A 173 21.33 0.02 -14.64
N PHE A 174 20.69 1.15 -14.40
CA PHE A 174 19.44 1.21 -13.68
C PHE A 174 18.30 1.44 -14.65
N ALA A 175 17.30 0.53 -14.62
CA ALA A 175 16.05 0.66 -15.34
C ALA A 175 14.96 1.05 -14.34
N GLU A 176 14.52 2.32 -14.40
CA GLU A 176 13.45 2.84 -13.55
C GLU A 176 12.10 2.37 -14.12
N ILE A 177 11.38 1.55 -13.36
CA ILE A 177 10.17 0.83 -13.79
C ILE A 177 9.10 1.01 -12.71
N GLU A 178 7.85 1.16 -13.12
CA GLU A 178 6.73 1.16 -12.16
C GLU A 178 6.78 -0.08 -11.27
N ALA A 179 6.72 0.10 -9.94
CA ALA A 179 6.87 -0.96 -8.95
C ALA A 179 5.99 -2.21 -9.22
N PRO A 180 4.69 -2.09 -9.59
CA PRO A 180 3.85 -3.25 -9.91
C PRO A 180 4.29 -4.03 -11.15
N SER A 181 5.15 -3.48 -11.97
CA SER A 181 5.66 -4.12 -13.18
C SER A 181 6.94 -4.91 -12.95
N LEU A 182 7.71 -4.60 -11.92
CA LEU A 182 9.02 -5.21 -11.65
C LEU A 182 9.00 -6.74 -11.57
N PRO A 183 8.05 -7.41 -10.89
CA PRO A 183 8.02 -8.88 -10.88
C PRO A 183 7.86 -9.49 -12.27
N ARG A 184 7.13 -8.83 -13.17
CA ARG A 184 6.86 -9.34 -14.52
C ARG A 184 8.02 -9.17 -15.47
N VAL A 185 8.86 -8.15 -15.25
CA VAL A 185 10.02 -7.88 -16.11
C VAL A 185 11.32 -8.48 -15.57
N LEU A 186 11.26 -9.28 -14.49
CA LEU A 186 12.44 -9.89 -13.88
C LEU A 186 13.22 -10.76 -14.86
N THR A 187 12.55 -11.44 -15.78
CA THR A 187 13.19 -12.21 -16.87
C THR A 187 13.92 -11.34 -17.90
N ASP A 188 13.51 -10.08 -18.06
CA ASP A 188 14.03 -9.18 -19.10
C ASP A 188 15.28 -8.42 -18.63
N VAL A 189 15.42 -8.20 -17.31
CA VAL A 189 16.56 -7.56 -16.67
C VAL A 189 17.52 -8.60 -16.08
N ASP A 190 18.66 -8.17 -15.56
CA ASP A 190 19.61 -9.09 -14.91
C ASP A 190 19.26 -9.32 -13.45
N ALA A 191 18.72 -8.30 -12.77
CA ALA A 191 18.12 -8.39 -11.44
C ALA A 191 17.13 -7.23 -11.27
N ALA A 192 16.27 -7.31 -10.25
CA ALA A 192 15.38 -6.21 -9.89
C ALA A 192 15.20 -6.09 -8.38
N VAL A 193 15.10 -4.86 -7.90
CA VAL A 193 14.71 -4.58 -6.52
C VAL A 193 13.19 -4.45 -6.48
N ILE A 194 12.53 -5.33 -5.73
CA ILE A 194 11.06 -5.47 -5.75
C ILE A 194 10.51 -5.28 -4.34
N ASN A 195 9.49 -4.43 -4.21
CA ASN A 195 8.75 -4.21 -2.96
C ASN A 195 8.01 -5.48 -2.50
N GLY A 196 7.90 -5.70 -1.19
CA GLY A 196 7.31 -6.89 -0.57
C GLY A 196 5.91 -7.20 -1.08
N ASN A 197 5.02 -6.20 -1.08
CA ASN A 197 3.62 -6.35 -1.52
C ASN A 197 3.44 -6.68 -3.01
N TYR A 198 4.48 -6.56 -3.83
CA TYR A 198 4.50 -7.05 -5.22
C TYR A 198 5.29 -8.35 -5.37
N ALA A 199 6.29 -8.59 -4.51
CA ALA A 199 7.05 -9.84 -4.50
C ALA A 199 6.21 -11.01 -3.99
N ILE A 200 5.48 -10.83 -2.88
CA ILE A 200 4.65 -11.87 -2.24
C ILE A 200 3.63 -12.47 -3.21
N PRO A 201 2.77 -11.68 -3.89
CA PRO A 201 1.82 -12.23 -4.85
C PRO A 201 2.48 -12.89 -6.08
N ALA A 202 3.71 -12.51 -6.41
CA ALA A 202 4.51 -13.14 -7.46
C ALA A 202 5.17 -14.46 -7.01
N GLY A 203 5.00 -14.86 -5.74
CA GLY A 203 5.58 -16.08 -5.17
C GLY A 203 7.06 -15.95 -4.79
N LEU A 204 7.58 -14.71 -4.77
CA LEU A 204 8.96 -14.42 -4.37
C LEU A 204 9.03 -14.21 -2.86
N ILE A 205 9.91 -14.95 -2.19
CA ILE A 205 10.17 -14.86 -0.77
C ILE A 205 11.56 -14.26 -0.57
N ALA A 206 11.65 -13.08 0.05
CA ALA A 206 12.88 -12.31 0.14
C ALA A 206 14.07 -13.11 0.70
N THR A 207 13.86 -13.84 1.79
CA THR A 207 14.90 -14.65 2.46
C THR A 207 15.27 -15.93 1.73
N ARG A 208 14.44 -16.41 0.79
CA ARG A 208 14.69 -17.62 0.00
C ARG A 208 15.24 -17.30 -1.40
N ASP A 209 14.63 -16.32 -2.06
CA ASP A 209 14.82 -16.05 -3.49
C ASP A 209 15.64 -14.77 -3.74
N GLY A 210 15.81 -13.93 -2.69
CA GLY A 210 16.55 -12.68 -2.80
C GLY A 210 18.05 -12.92 -2.85
N LEU A 211 18.74 -12.26 -3.77
CA LEU A 211 20.21 -12.18 -3.77
C LEU A 211 20.72 -11.34 -2.60
N PHE A 212 19.94 -10.35 -2.18
CA PHE A 212 20.20 -9.50 -1.02
C PHE A 212 18.87 -8.94 -0.48
N VAL A 213 18.74 -8.89 0.85
CA VAL A 213 17.50 -8.48 1.54
C VAL A 213 17.82 -7.28 2.45
N GLU A 214 16.91 -6.33 2.52
CA GLU A 214 16.98 -5.20 3.44
C GLU A 214 17.07 -5.67 4.90
N GLY A 215 17.84 -4.95 5.71
CA GLY A 215 17.98 -5.24 7.13
C GLY A 215 16.72 -4.90 7.94
N ALA A 216 16.69 -5.38 9.20
CA ALA A 216 15.54 -5.20 10.08
C ALA A 216 15.32 -3.74 10.56
N ASP A 217 16.37 -2.91 10.58
CA ASP A 217 16.29 -1.50 10.97
C ASP A 217 15.84 -0.65 9.77
N SER A 218 14.55 -0.75 9.41
CA SER A 218 13.98 -0.08 8.25
C SER A 218 13.05 1.07 8.67
N PRO A 219 13.23 2.29 8.14
CA PRO A 219 12.31 3.41 8.39
C PRO A 219 10.99 3.32 7.61
N TYR A 220 10.87 2.32 6.74
CA TYR A 220 9.77 2.18 5.79
C TYR A 220 8.56 1.46 6.41
N VAL A 221 8.08 1.99 7.56
CA VAL A 221 6.90 1.47 8.24
C VAL A 221 5.65 1.77 7.44
N ASN A 222 4.88 0.74 7.09
CA ASN A 222 3.56 0.85 6.45
C ASN A 222 2.51 1.32 7.45
N VAL A 223 1.68 2.28 7.02
CA VAL A 223 0.78 3.04 7.88
C VAL A 223 -0.66 3.04 7.38
N ILE A 224 -1.59 3.22 8.30
CA ILE A 224 -2.93 3.71 7.98
C ILE A 224 -2.80 5.22 7.77
N ALA A 225 -3.09 5.69 6.56
CA ALA A 225 -3.11 7.11 6.25
C ALA A 225 -4.54 7.63 6.09
N VAL A 226 -4.76 8.86 6.56
CA VAL A 226 -6.06 9.55 6.54
C VAL A 226 -5.87 11.01 6.16
N LYS A 227 -6.94 11.75 5.88
CA LYS A 227 -6.89 13.21 5.78
C LYS A 227 -6.59 13.83 7.14
N ALA A 228 -5.84 14.93 7.16
CA ALA A 228 -5.50 15.65 8.38
C ALA A 228 -6.74 16.01 9.22
N GLY A 229 -6.67 15.75 10.52
CA GLY A 229 -7.76 15.97 11.49
C GLY A 229 -8.70 14.78 11.68
N ARG A 230 -8.55 13.70 10.87
CA ARG A 230 -9.35 12.48 10.98
C ARG A 230 -8.64 11.34 11.74
N GLU A 231 -7.38 11.49 12.08
CA GLU A 231 -6.54 10.46 12.72
C GLU A 231 -7.06 9.98 14.09
N ASN A 232 -7.89 10.78 14.75
CA ASN A 232 -8.49 10.45 16.04
C ASN A 232 -10.00 10.13 15.94
N GLU A 233 -10.54 9.97 14.74
CA GLU A 233 -11.93 9.51 14.59
C GLU A 233 -12.10 8.10 15.16
N PRO A 234 -13.19 7.82 15.91
CA PRO A 234 -13.36 6.52 16.59
C PRO A 234 -13.21 5.30 15.67
N ALA A 235 -13.70 5.37 14.42
CA ALA A 235 -13.59 4.28 13.46
C ALA A 235 -12.14 4.05 13.00
N ILE A 236 -11.36 5.13 12.83
CA ILE A 236 -9.93 5.03 12.46
C ILE A 236 -9.12 4.46 13.62
N VAL A 237 -9.37 4.93 14.84
CA VAL A 237 -8.72 4.38 16.05
C VAL A 237 -9.04 2.90 16.21
N ALA A 238 -10.30 2.50 16.07
CA ALA A 238 -10.72 1.10 16.13
C ALA A 238 -10.02 0.23 15.06
N LEU A 239 -9.90 0.74 13.82
CA LEU A 239 -9.18 0.05 12.74
C LEU A 239 -7.71 -0.18 13.10
N VAL A 240 -7.01 0.87 13.58
CA VAL A 240 -5.59 0.77 13.97
C VAL A 240 -5.41 -0.20 15.13
N GLU A 241 -6.31 -0.18 16.12
CA GLU A 241 -6.27 -1.10 17.26
C GLU A 241 -6.54 -2.55 16.84
N ALA A 242 -7.52 -2.80 15.96
CA ALA A 242 -7.81 -4.11 15.41
C ALA A 242 -6.60 -4.69 14.64
N LEU A 243 -5.94 -3.87 13.81
CA LEU A 243 -4.73 -4.27 13.08
C LEU A 243 -3.52 -4.54 13.99
N LYS A 244 -3.57 -4.15 15.27
CA LYS A 244 -2.54 -4.44 16.28
C LYS A 244 -2.94 -5.54 17.26
N SER A 245 -3.95 -6.32 16.91
CA SER A 245 -4.45 -7.40 17.75
C SER A 245 -3.51 -8.61 17.78
N GLN A 246 -3.76 -9.50 18.76
CA GLN A 246 -3.06 -10.79 18.84
C GLN A 246 -3.40 -11.68 17.62
N GLU A 247 -4.62 -11.60 17.10
CA GLU A 247 -5.05 -12.34 15.91
C GLU A 247 -4.21 -11.97 14.68
N VAL A 248 -3.96 -10.67 14.45
CA VAL A 248 -3.06 -10.21 13.39
C VAL A 248 -1.63 -10.72 13.61
N THR A 249 -1.16 -10.72 14.86
CA THR A 249 0.17 -11.24 15.20
C THR A 249 0.31 -12.72 14.85
N ASP A 250 -0.68 -13.52 15.23
CA ASP A 250 -0.71 -14.96 14.98
C ASP A 250 -0.83 -15.26 13.46
N TYR A 251 -1.70 -14.51 12.77
CA TYR A 251 -1.85 -14.61 11.31
C TYR A 251 -0.56 -14.28 10.57
N VAL A 252 0.12 -13.19 10.92
CA VAL A 252 1.38 -12.80 10.29
C VAL A 252 2.46 -13.85 10.53
N ALA A 253 2.55 -14.40 11.75
CA ALA A 253 3.53 -15.45 12.06
C ALA A 253 3.28 -16.74 11.27
N GLU A 254 2.02 -17.09 10.99
CA GLU A 254 1.64 -18.26 10.21
C GLU A 254 1.78 -18.02 8.69
N ARG A 255 1.31 -16.89 8.21
CA ARG A 255 1.21 -16.58 6.77
C ARG A 255 2.52 -16.11 6.15
N TYR A 256 3.37 -15.41 6.94
CA TYR A 256 4.63 -14.80 6.51
C TYR A 256 5.81 -15.25 7.38
N PRO A 257 6.05 -16.57 7.50
CA PRO A 257 6.99 -17.14 8.49
C PRO A 257 8.46 -16.81 8.21
N ASN A 258 8.76 -16.27 7.02
CA ASN A 258 10.14 -15.98 6.62
C ASN A 258 10.48 -14.48 6.77
N GLY A 259 9.62 -13.69 7.43
CA GLY A 259 9.85 -12.28 7.66
C GLY A 259 9.49 -11.37 6.48
N GLU A 260 8.60 -11.83 5.59
CA GLU A 260 8.05 -11.03 4.50
C GLU A 260 7.27 -9.82 5.03
N VAL A 261 6.67 -9.98 6.20
CA VAL A 261 5.92 -8.96 6.94
C VAL A 261 6.40 -8.95 8.39
N VAL A 262 6.86 -7.81 8.89
CA VAL A 262 7.39 -7.62 10.24
C VAL A 262 6.56 -6.56 10.97
N LEU A 263 5.81 -6.97 11.98
CA LEU A 263 4.98 -6.06 12.79
C LEU A 263 5.86 -5.11 13.63
N VAL A 264 5.38 -3.86 13.84
CA VAL A 264 6.15 -2.81 14.54
C VAL A 264 5.49 -2.32 15.83
N PHE A 265 4.59 -3.11 16.43
CA PHE A 265 3.89 -2.78 17.67
C PHE A 265 4.08 -3.86 18.73
#